data_2e333e893b9b67620547ac9ce7a23ea1
#
_entry.id   2e333e893b9b67620547ac9ce7a23ea1
#
_cell.length_a   1.000
_cell.length_b   1.000
_cell.length_c   1.000
_cell.angle_alpha   90.00
_cell.angle_beta   90.00
_cell.angle_gamma   90.00
#
_symmetry.space_group_name_H-M   'P 1'
#
loop_
_entity.id
_entity.type
_entity.pdbx_description
1 polymer ?
#
loop_
_entity_poly.entity_id
_entity_poly.type
_entity_poly.pdbx_seq_one_letter_code
_entity_poly.pdbx_strand_id
1 'polypeptide(L)'
;HCSYIGFEEQAIILQGNKKNYRIVLQPSAHALADVVVTGYQTLERRKLTAAIAKVELSDAMIGANKSIDQALTGQIAGVAVTTTSGAPGAPARIRIRGTASLNGTQDPLWVLDGMPLEGTDIPKLDDATDNDIVNMQQSSIAGLSPNDIESITILKDAAATAIYGARAANGVIVVTTKRGRTGKPIINFNTKLTYTPNLDTSRLNLLNSQEKVDLELQLLKNNQSIYPNKGGVATILNKYNLMNQYLQNGWEGLSPEAQNAINQLKTMQTDWNDILFRDAFTQEYNISISGGTEKTTYYNSLGYSKENGNVPGVSMTRFNLTSKTSYQINKILKIGVSIFANRRKNQNFVSDKYGYSNPVFYSRTANPYFYPYDAEHNYQYDYDILPGDEPDLKRGFNIFEERENTDNETIISSFNSIFDTELRFNDQWKLSSQVGIQWDQSSQEQYVGENTFNMRNIRED
;
A
#
# COMPACT_ATOMS: atom_id res chain seq x y z
N HIS A 1 -33.96 35.30 7.21
CA HIS A 1 -32.66 35.23 6.54
C HIS A 1 -32.80 34.48 5.21
N CYS A 2 -32.27 35.05 4.14
CA CYS A 2 -32.19 34.45 2.82
C CYS A 2 -30.71 34.44 2.41
N SER A 3 -30.17 33.28 2.11
CA SER A 3 -28.77 33.09 1.67
C SER A 3 -28.73 32.19 0.44
N TYR A 4 -27.82 32.50 -0.47
CA TYR A 4 -27.53 31.67 -1.64
C TYR A 4 -26.04 31.70 -1.91
N ILE A 5 -25.49 30.57 -2.34
CA ILE A 5 -24.04 30.44 -2.60
C ILE A 5 -23.58 31.48 -3.62
N GLY A 6 -22.59 32.29 -3.25
CA GLY A 6 -22.08 33.39 -4.10
C GLY A 6 -22.82 34.74 -3.95
N PHE A 7 -23.76 34.85 -3.02
CA PHE A 7 -24.48 36.07 -2.73
C PHE A 7 -24.40 36.44 -1.25
N GLU A 8 -24.51 37.74 -0.91
CA GLU A 8 -24.53 38.21 0.46
C GLU A 8 -25.84 37.80 1.16
N GLU A 9 -25.71 37.31 2.40
CA GLU A 9 -26.88 36.99 3.22
C GLU A 9 -27.70 38.22 3.52
N GLN A 10 -29.01 38.16 3.28
CA GLN A 10 -29.91 39.27 3.53
C GLN A 10 -30.97 38.89 4.57
N ALA A 11 -31.02 39.65 5.65
CA ALA A 11 -32.06 39.52 6.66
C ALA A 11 -33.23 40.45 6.33
N ILE A 12 -34.42 39.88 6.25
CA ILE A 12 -35.68 40.66 6.00
C ILE A 12 -36.62 40.42 7.15
N ILE A 13 -37.15 41.52 7.68
CA ILE A 13 -38.18 41.48 8.71
C ILE A 13 -39.53 41.28 8.01
N LEU A 14 -40.21 40.18 8.31
CA LEU A 14 -41.50 39.86 7.76
C LEU A 14 -42.58 40.72 8.42
N GLN A 15 -43.32 41.49 7.64
CA GLN A 15 -44.46 42.26 8.11
C GLN A 15 -45.75 41.45 7.87
N GLY A 16 -46.53 41.26 8.89
CA GLY A 16 -47.65 40.30 8.96
C GLY A 16 -48.76 40.41 7.86
N ASN A 17 -48.81 41.49 7.11
CA ASN A 17 -49.83 41.70 6.05
C ASN A 17 -49.25 41.55 4.62
N LYS A 18 -47.95 41.30 4.44
CA LYS A 18 -47.34 41.22 3.11
C LYS A 18 -47.15 39.79 2.71
N LYS A 19 -47.89 39.30 1.69
CA LYS A 19 -47.86 37.90 1.24
C LYS A 19 -46.69 37.56 0.29
N ASN A 20 -46.09 38.55 -0.37
CA ASN A 20 -45.02 38.34 -1.34
C ASN A 20 -43.84 39.27 -1.05
N TYR A 21 -42.63 38.69 -0.91
CA TYR A 21 -41.38 39.41 -0.78
C TYR A 21 -40.50 39.13 -1.98
N ARG A 22 -40.06 40.17 -2.67
CA ARG A 22 -39.02 40.07 -3.71
C ARG A 22 -37.66 40.34 -3.05
N ILE A 23 -36.83 39.32 -2.93
CA ILE A 23 -35.51 39.43 -2.34
C ILE A 23 -34.51 39.46 -3.50
N VAL A 24 -33.73 40.52 -3.60
CA VAL A 24 -32.67 40.67 -4.58
C VAL A 24 -31.35 40.51 -3.80
N LEU A 25 -30.78 39.34 -3.86
CA LEU A 25 -29.47 39.08 -3.27
C LEU A 25 -28.40 39.77 -4.12
N GLN A 26 -27.48 40.48 -3.47
CA GLN A 26 -26.32 41.05 -4.14
C GLN A 26 -25.23 39.99 -4.30
N PRO A 27 -24.55 39.90 -5.46
CA PRO A 27 -23.41 39.02 -5.59
C PRO A 27 -22.39 39.33 -4.51
N SER A 28 -22.02 38.33 -3.70
CA SER A 28 -20.95 38.48 -2.75
C SER A 28 -19.65 38.71 -3.50
N ALA A 29 -19.01 39.85 -3.25
CA ALA A 29 -17.66 40.10 -3.78
C ALA A 29 -16.60 39.14 -3.19
N HIS A 30 -16.97 38.39 -2.16
CA HIS A 30 -16.27 37.21 -1.66
C HIS A 30 -16.77 35.93 -2.36
N ALA A 31 -16.88 35.91 -3.70
CA ALA A 31 -16.64 34.67 -4.40
C ALA A 31 -15.26 34.21 -3.91
N LEU A 32 -15.21 33.17 -3.07
CA LEU A 32 -13.97 32.56 -2.58
C LEU A 32 -13.07 32.42 -3.80
N ALA A 33 -12.07 33.29 -3.91
CA ALA A 33 -11.09 33.17 -4.96
C ALA A 33 -10.52 31.75 -4.80
N ASP A 34 -10.70 30.92 -5.82
CA ASP A 34 -10.17 29.53 -5.82
C ASP A 34 -8.66 29.64 -5.69
N VAL A 35 -8.18 29.46 -4.48
CA VAL A 35 -6.82 29.72 -4.08
C VAL A 35 -6.05 28.40 -4.13
N VAL A 36 -4.96 28.40 -4.84
CA VAL A 36 -4.09 27.23 -4.97
C VAL A 36 -2.85 27.45 -4.12
N VAL A 37 -2.57 26.50 -3.25
CA VAL A 37 -1.32 26.44 -2.48
C VAL A 37 -0.26 25.76 -3.34
N THR A 38 0.78 26.50 -3.71
CA THR A 38 1.92 25.96 -4.49
C THR A 38 3.11 25.59 -3.61
N GLY A 39 2.87 25.40 -2.31
CA GLY A 39 3.87 25.12 -1.28
C GLY A 39 4.29 26.37 -0.54
N TYR A 40 5.13 27.21 -1.13
CA TYR A 40 5.60 28.47 -0.50
C TYR A 40 4.64 29.65 -0.71
N GLN A 41 3.76 29.57 -1.68
CA GLN A 41 2.86 30.67 -2.04
C GLN A 41 1.42 30.19 -2.14
N THR A 42 0.53 31.08 -1.75
CA THR A 42 -0.89 30.93 -1.95
C THR A 42 -1.30 31.90 -3.07
N LEU A 43 -1.63 31.39 -4.23
CA LEU A 43 -1.95 32.20 -5.41
C LEU A 43 -3.41 32.01 -5.83
N GLU A 44 -4.05 33.09 -6.30
CA GLU A 44 -5.36 32.95 -6.94
C GLU A 44 -5.22 32.14 -8.23
N ARG A 45 -6.09 31.16 -8.42
CA ARG A 45 -6.07 30.29 -9.62
C ARG A 45 -6.07 31.07 -10.93
N ARG A 46 -6.72 32.23 -10.96
CA ARG A 46 -6.77 33.11 -12.14
C ARG A 46 -5.41 33.73 -12.53
N LYS A 47 -4.47 33.80 -11.57
CA LYS A 47 -3.11 34.34 -11.76
C LYS A 47 -2.12 33.25 -12.14
N LEU A 48 -2.53 31.99 -12.15
CA LEU A 48 -1.67 30.85 -12.50
C LEU A 48 -1.78 30.53 -13.98
N THR A 49 -0.68 30.65 -14.69
CA THR A 49 -0.55 30.22 -16.10
C THR A 49 -0.11 28.77 -16.23
N ALA A 50 0.19 28.10 -15.12
CA ALA A 50 0.71 26.75 -15.04
C ALA A 50 -0.39 25.68 -14.90
N ALA A 51 -0.14 24.46 -15.42
CA ALA A 51 -1.05 23.33 -15.30
C ALA A 51 -0.97 22.74 -13.87
N ILE A 52 -1.92 23.17 -13.03
CA ILE A 52 -2.05 22.75 -11.65
C ILE A 52 -3.39 22.04 -11.50
N ALA A 53 -3.38 20.90 -10.78
CA ALA A 53 -4.60 20.21 -10.40
C ALA A 53 -4.70 20.15 -8.86
N LYS A 54 -5.85 20.55 -8.32
CA LYS A 54 -6.17 20.47 -6.89
C LYS A 54 -7.23 19.41 -6.70
N VAL A 55 -7.02 18.54 -5.74
CA VAL A 55 -8.00 17.54 -5.26
C VAL A 55 -8.28 17.81 -3.80
N GLU A 56 -9.53 18.04 -3.48
CA GLU A 56 -10.01 18.07 -2.09
C GLU A 56 -10.41 16.66 -1.70
N LEU A 57 -9.82 16.16 -0.64
CA LEU A 57 -10.15 14.82 -0.16
C LEU A 57 -11.48 14.85 0.58
N SER A 58 -12.52 14.32 -0.08
CA SER A 58 -13.81 14.11 0.58
C SER A 58 -13.76 12.87 1.48
N ASP A 59 -14.66 12.81 2.46
CA ASP A 59 -14.79 11.64 3.35
C ASP A 59 -15.05 10.34 2.56
N ALA A 60 -15.75 10.43 1.43
CA ALA A 60 -15.98 9.28 0.55
C ALA A 60 -14.70 8.77 -0.10
N MET A 61 -13.77 9.66 -0.51
CA MET A 61 -12.48 9.29 -1.07
C MET A 61 -11.56 8.70 0.01
N ILE A 62 -11.57 9.27 1.20
CA ILE A 62 -10.83 8.75 2.36
C ILE A 62 -11.38 7.36 2.73
N GLY A 63 -12.71 7.18 2.66
CA GLY A 63 -13.37 5.91 2.95
C GLY A 63 -13.05 4.78 1.97
N ALA A 64 -12.82 5.07 0.70
CA ALA A 64 -12.59 4.08 -0.35
C ALA A 64 -11.12 3.61 -0.45
N ASN A 65 -10.16 4.46 -0.03
CA ASN A 65 -8.73 4.22 -0.26
C ASN A 65 -7.99 3.94 1.06
N LYS A 66 -6.97 3.09 0.99
CA LYS A 66 -6.15 2.70 2.15
C LYS A 66 -4.99 3.65 2.41
N SER A 67 -4.50 4.32 1.36
CA SER A 67 -3.38 5.27 1.43
C SER A 67 -3.65 6.53 0.63
N ILE A 68 -2.86 7.58 0.90
CA ILE A 68 -2.92 8.86 0.18
C ILE A 68 -2.61 8.66 -1.30
N ASP A 69 -1.64 7.83 -1.60
CA ASP A 69 -1.17 7.54 -2.95
C ASP A 69 -2.32 6.91 -3.78
N GLN A 70 -3.03 5.94 -3.18
CA GLN A 70 -4.17 5.29 -3.83
C GLN A 70 -5.36 6.23 -4.03
N ALA A 71 -5.55 7.19 -3.13
CA ALA A 71 -6.63 8.17 -3.25
C ALA A 71 -6.49 9.07 -4.49
N LEU A 72 -5.31 9.17 -5.07
CA LEU A 72 -5.05 9.92 -6.30
C LEU A 72 -5.39 9.13 -7.58
N THR A 73 -5.67 7.83 -7.47
CA THR A 73 -5.93 6.96 -8.63
C THR A 73 -7.15 7.45 -9.42
N GLY A 74 -6.95 7.75 -10.70
CA GLY A 74 -8.01 8.17 -11.61
C GLY A 74 -8.58 9.58 -11.37
N GLN A 75 -8.09 10.31 -10.36
CA GLN A 75 -8.62 11.63 -10.00
C GLN A 75 -8.03 12.76 -10.87
N ILE A 76 -6.88 12.57 -11.46
CA ILE A 76 -6.13 13.66 -12.10
C ILE A 76 -5.63 13.23 -13.47
N ALA A 77 -6.01 13.97 -14.49
CA ALA A 77 -5.50 13.76 -15.86
C ALA A 77 -3.97 13.94 -15.92
N GLY A 78 -3.27 12.98 -16.54
CA GLY A 78 -1.81 12.98 -16.67
C GLY A 78 -1.05 12.52 -15.41
N VAL A 79 -1.75 11.93 -14.43
CA VAL A 79 -1.15 11.25 -13.29
C VAL A 79 -1.51 9.78 -13.35
N ALA A 80 -0.50 8.94 -13.48
CA ALA A 80 -0.65 7.49 -13.42
C ALA A 80 -0.26 7.01 -12.02
N VAL A 81 -1.18 6.29 -11.38
CA VAL A 81 -0.94 5.65 -10.07
C VAL A 81 -1.04 4.15 -10.28
N THR A 82 0.02 3.43 -9.97
CA THR A 82 0.09 1.98 -10.12
C THR A 82 0.42 1.35 -8.78
N THR A 83 -0.44 0.48 -8.29
CA THR A 83 -0.16 -0.35 -7.12
C THR A 83 0.65 -1.56 -7.54
N THR A 84 1.81 -1.76 -6.93
CA THR A 84 2.71 -2.87 -7.25
C THR A 84 2.35 -4.16 -6.52
N SER A 85 1.67 -4.04 -5.38
CA SER A 85 1.29 -5.16 -4.53
C SER A 85 -0.03 -4.86 -3.82
N GLY A 86 -0.79 -5.93 -3.49
CA GLY A 86 -1.96 -5.88 -2.60
C GLY A 86 -1.61 -6.04 -1.12
N ALA A 87 -0.34 -6.15 -0.77
CA ALA A 87 0.09 -6.30 0.61
C ALA A 87 -0.27 -5.07 1.46
N PRO A 88 -0.59 -5.25 2.75
CA PRO A 88 -0.79 -4.16 3.68
C PRO A 88 0.37 -3.16 3.69
N GLY A 89 0.04 -1.87 3.57
CA GLY A 89 1.04 -0.81 3.57
C GLY A 89 1.91 -0.72 2.32
N ALA A 90 1.62 -1.49 1.26
CA ALA A 90 2.36 -1.41 0.01
C ALA A 90 2.20 -0.02 -0.63
N PRO A 91 3.30 0.61 -1.09
CA PRO A 91 3.25 1.92 -1.73
C PRO A 91 2.66 1.83 -3.13
N ALA A 92 2.00 2.90 -3.56
CA ALA A 92 1.67 3.07 -4.96
C ALA A 92 2.76 3.90 -5.66
N ARG A 93 3.11 3.52 -6.88
CA ARG A 93 4.00 4.31 -7.73
C ARG A 93 3.20 5.38 -8.45
N ILE A 94 3.62 6.63 -8.29
CA ILE A 94 2.99 7.77 -8.93
C ILE A 94 3.92 8.32 -10.01
N ARG A 95 3.38 8.51 -11.22
CA ARG A 95 4.08 9.13 -12.33
C ARG A 95 3.27 10.29 -12.89
N ILE A 96 3.92 11.43 -13.05
CA ILE A 96 3.31 12.64 -13.59
C ILE A 96 3.83 12.83 -15.01
N ARG A 97 2.92 12.83 -16.01
CA ARG A 97 3.24 12.99 -17.46
C ARG A 97 4.20 11.94 -18.05
N GLY A 98 4.22 10.74 -17.44
CA GLY A 98 5.04 9.64 -17.95
C GLY A 98 6.43 9.57 -17.32
N THR A 99 7.35 8.90 -18.02
CA THR A 99 8.72 8.63 -17.55
C THR A 99 9.66 9.70 -18.09
N ALA A 100 10.23 10.52 -17.22
CA ALA A 100 11.17 11.58 -17.59
C ALA A 100 12.63 11.12 -17.65
N SER A 101 13.00 10.04 -16.95
CA SER A 101 14.36 9.50 -16.90
C SER A 101 14.37 7.99 -17.02
N LEU A 102 15.37 7.43 -17.69
CA LEU A 102 15.58 5.99 -17.79
C LEU A 102 16.39 5.44 -16.62
N ASN A 103 17.33 6.21 -16.08
CA ASN A 103 18.28 5.77 -15.05
C ASN A 103 18.14 6.48 -13.70
N GLY A 104 17.30 7.52 -13.61
CA GLY A 104 17.06 8.28 -12.39
C GLY A 104 15.76 7.92 -11.67
N THR A 105 15.56 8.47 -10.49
CA THR A 105 14.29 8.39 -9.77
C THR A 105 13.17 8.97 -10.64
N GLN A 106 12.04 8.29 -10.68
CA GLN A 106 10.87 8.69 -11.47
C GLN A 106 9.74 9.22 -10.57
N ASP A 107 9.96 9.23 -9.26
CA ASP A 107 8.96 9.63 -8.29
C ASP A 107 8.87 11.16 -8.19
N PRO A 108 7.66 11.71 -8.04
CA PRO A 108 7.47 13.12 -7.83
C PRO A 108 7.98 13.56 -6.45
N LEU A 109 8.36 14.83 -6.32
CA LEU A 109 8.71 15.41 -5.05
C LEU A 109 7.45 15.62 -4.20
N TRP A 110 7.46 15.11 -2.97
CA TRP A 110 6.42 15.39 -2.00
C TRP A 110 6.75 16.65 -1.18
N VAL A 111 5.74 17.48 -0.99
CA VAL A 111 5.84 18.70 -0.18
C VAL A 111 4.72 18.70 0.84
N LEU A 112 5.06 18.71 2.12
CA LEU A 112 4.13 18.71 3.23
C LEU A 112 4.04 20.12 3.85
N ASP A 113 2.90 20.78 3.74
CA ASP A 113 2.67 22.15 4.23
C ASP A 113 3.77 23.16 3.86
N GLY A 114 4.38 23.01 2.69
CA GLY A 114 5.47 23.85 2.20
C GLY A 114 6.87 23.27 2.38
N MET A 115 7.07 22.29 3.26
CA MET A 115 8.35 21.61 3.46
C MET A 115 8.52 20.48 2.43
N PRO A 116 9.54 20.52 1.57
CA PRO A 116 9.90 19.39 0.73
C PRO A 116 10.36 18.23 1.59
N LEU A 117 9.76 17.06 1.38
CA LEU A 117 10.18 15.84 2.05
C LEU A 117 11.28 15.17 1.24
N GLU A 118 12.29 14.68 1.92
CA GLU A 118 13.29 13.82 1.31
C GLU A 118 12.74 12.39 1.28
N GLY A 119 12.93 11.68 0.17
CA GLY A 119 12.62 10.27 0.10
C GLY A 119 13.56 9.50 1.03
N THR A 120 13.06 8.49 1.70
CA THR A 120 13.93 7.52 2.37
C THR A 120 14.65 6.73 1.29
N ASP A 121 15.89 7.11 0.97
CA ASP A 121 16.79 6.24 0.22
C ASP A 121 17.12 5.05 1.12
N ILE A 122 16.35 3.97 0.95
CA ILE A 122 16.70 2.70 1.60
C ILE A 122 17.92 2.18 0.85
N PRO A 123 19.03 1.92 1.55
CA PRO A 123 20.21 1.32 0.94
C PRO A 123 19.79 0.05 0.18
N LYS A 124 20.24 -0.09 -1.07
CA LYS A 124 20.10 -1.35 -1.80
C LYS A 124 20.88 -2.38 -1.00
N LEU A 125 20.20 -3.33 -0.38
CA LEU A 125 20.86 -4.54 0.08
C LEU A 125 21.24 -5.32 -1.19
N ASP A 126 22.52 -5.57 -1.38
CA ASP A 126 23.04 -6.24 -2.58
C ASP A 126 22.50 -7.66 -2.79
N ASP A 127 21.93 -8.28 -1.75
CA ASP A 127 21.36 -9.63 -1.77
C ASP A 127 19.83 -9.68 -1.59
N ALA A 128 19.14 -8.55 -1.49
CA ALA A 128 17.68 -8.57 -1.40
C ALA A 128 17.06 -8.93 -2.74
N THR A 129 16.11 -9.87 -2.76
CA THR A 129 15.37 -10.18 -3.97
C THR A 129 14.59 -8.95 -4.45
N ASP A 130 14.44 -8.77 -5.76
CA ASP A 130 13.75 -7.60 -6.34
C ASP A 130 12.35 -7.38 -5.75
N ASN A 131 11.69 -8.43 -5.28
CA ASN A 131 10.38 -8.37 -4.63
C ASN A 131 10.42 -7.72 -3.23
N ASP A 132 11.49 -7.94 -2.47
CA ASP A 132 11.65 -7.34 -1.14
C ASP A 132 11.96 -5.85 -1.25
N ILE A 133 12.78 -5.44 -2.22
CA ILE A 133 13.10 -4.04 -2.49
C ILE A 133 11.86 -3.24 -2.91
N VAL A 134 11.01 -3.81 -3.75
CA VAL A 134 9.76 -3.16 -4.21
C VAL A 134 8.80 -2.93 -3.05
N ASN A 135 8.75 -3.86 -2.09
CA ASN A 135 7.91 -3.74 -0.90
C ASN A 135 8.47 -2.76 0.14
N MET A 136 9.76 -2.45 0.08
CA MET A 136 10.45 -1.55 1.01
C MET A 136 10.49 -0.10 0.53
N GLN A 137 10.44 0.16 -0.77
CA GLN A 137 10.39 1.53 -1.30
C GLN A 137 9.09 2.20 -0.88
N GLN A 138 9.17 3.08 0.10
CA GLN A 138 8.01 3.73 0.67
C GLN A 138 7.98 5.20 0.31
N SER A 139 6.79 5.67 -0.05
CA SER A 139 6.54 7.09 -0.21
C SER A 139 6.80 7.82 1.11
N SER A 140 7.54 8.92 1.07
CA SER A 140 7.83 9.79 2.21
C SER A 140 6.57 10.33 2.92
N ILE A 141 5.40 10.23 2.26
CA ILE A 141 4.10 10.64 2.79
C ILE A 141 3.31 9.48 3.41
N ALA A 142 3.74 8.24 3.26
CA ALA A 142 2.95 7.05 3.64
C ALA A 142 2.62 6.95 5.13
N GLY A 143 3.34 7.68 5.98
CA GLY A 143 3.07 7.75 7.42
C GLY A 143 1.95 8.71 7.82
N LEU A 144 1.56 9.66 6.96
CA LEU A 144 0.52 10.63 7.28
C LEU A 144 -0.88 10.00 7.18
N SER A 145 -1.77 10.39 8.09
CA SER A 145 -3.17 9.97 8.02
C SER A 145 -3.93 10.72 6.92
N PRO A 146 -4.65 10.02 6.02
CA PRO A 146 -5.54 10.69 5.07
C PRO A 146 -6.57 11.61 5.74
N ASN A 147 -6.98 11.28 6.97
CA ASN A 147 -7.92 12.09 7.75
C ASN A 147 -7.38 13.47 8.13
N ASP A 148 -6.07 13.67 8.13
CA ASP A 148 -5.43 14.93 8.47
C ASP A 148 -5.21 15.85 7.27
N ILE A 149 -5.51 15.38 6.06
CA ILE A 149 -5.31 16.13 4.82
C ILE A 149 -6.53 17.00 4.51
N GLU A 150 -6.28 18.23 4.12
CA GLU A 150 -7.29 19.17 3.61
C GLU A 150 -7.35 19.09 2.07
N SER A 151 -6.21 19.14 1.41
CA SER A 151 -6.14 19.05 -0.05
C SER A 151 -4.78 18.58 -0.55
N ILE A 152 -4.78 18.06 -1.78
CA ILE A 152 -3.57 17.70 -2.52
C ILE A 152 -3.54 18.51 -3.81
N THR A 153 -2.42 19.18 -4.05
CA THR A 153 -2.18 19.98 -5.25
C THR A 153 -1.03 19.37 -6.05
N ILE A 154 -1.24 19.09 -7.32
CA ILE A 154 -0.22 18.52 -8.20
C ILE A 154 0.27 19.58 -9.18
N LEU A 155 1.57 19.87 -9.11
CA LEU A 155 2.29 20.78 -10.00
C LEU A 155 2.93 19.94 -11.11
N LYS A 156 2.41 20.07 -12.34
CA LYS A 156 2.82 19.23 -13.47
C LYS A 156 3.82 19.91 -14.41
N ASP A 157 3.85 21.25 -14.43
CA ASP A 157 4.65 22.03 -15.36
C ASP A 157 5.93 22.55 -14.73
N ALA A 158 6.98 22.67 -15.55
CA ALA A 158 8.27 23.22 -15.14
C ALA A 158 8.14 24.62 -14.52
N ALA A 159 7.23 25.45 -15.01
CA ALA A 159 6.97 26.79 -14.44
C ALA A 159 6.45 26.72 -12.99
N ALA A 160 5.60 25.72 -12.68
CA ALA A 160 5.09 25.54 -11.33
C ALA A 160 6.09 24.85 -10.38
N THR A 161 6.97 24.01 -10.94
CA THR A 161 7.94 23.20 -10.16
C THR A 161 9.30 23.89 -9.98
N ALA A 162 9.57 24.96 -10.75
CA ALA A 162 10.86 25.67 -10.75
C ALA A 162 11.34 26.12 -9.37
N ILE A 163 10.41 26.48 -8.49
CA ILE A 163 10.73 26.91 -7.11
C ILE A 163 11.36 25.80 -6.25
N TYR A 164 11.21 24.52 -6.66
CA TYR A 164 11.77 23.36 -5.96
C TYR A 164 13.06 22.84 -6.60
N GLY A 165 13.54 23.49 -7.67
CA GLY A 165 14.79 23.16 -8.36
C GLY A 165 14.79 21.79 -9.04
N ALA A 166 15.97 21.18 -9.18
CA ALA A 166 16.17 19.92 -9.91
C ALA A 166 15.40 18.73 -9.32
N ARG A 167 15.14 18.72 -8.02
CA ARG A 167 14.37 17.67 -7.35
C ARG A 167 12.91 17.55 -7.85
N ALA A 168 12.41 18.59 -8.47
CA ALA A 168 11.03 18.66 -8.98
C ALA A 168 10.90 18.28 -10.47
N ALA A 169 11.94 17.69 -11.07
CA ALA A 169 11.94 17.31 -12.50
C ALA A 169 10.79 16.36 -12.87
N ASN A 170 10.36 15.48 -11.95
CA ASN A 170 9.27 14.53 -12.14
C ASN A 170 7.89 15.07 -11.68
N GLY A 171 7.79 16.38 -11.41
CA GLY A 171 6.60 17.02 -10.84
C GLY A 171 6.64 17.11 -9.33
N VAL A 172 5.66 17.83 -8.76
CA VAL A 172 5.55 18.03 -7.31
C VAL A 172 4.14 17.76 -6.85
N ILE A 173 4.02 17.03 -5.74
CA ILE A 173 2.76 16.78 -5.05
C ILE A 173 2.79 17.54 -3.73
N VAL A 174 1.98 18.58 -3.64
CA VAL A 174 1.86 19.42 -2.44
C VAL A 174 0.68 18.94 -1.63
N VAL A 175 0.95 18.49 -0.42
CA VAL A 175 -0.04 18.08 0.57
C VAL A 175 -0.27 19.21 1.55
N THR A 176 -1.51 19.67 1.65
CA THR A 176 -1.94 20.65 2.65
C THR A 176 -2.74 19.92 3.71
N THR A 177 -2.31 20.05 4.97
CA THR A 177 -3.01 19.40 6.09
C THR A 177 -4.00 20.33 6.76
N LYS A 178 -4.96 19.76 7.46
CA LYS A 178 -6.01 20.48 8.20
C LYS A 178 -5.37 21.41 9.24
N ARG A 179 -6.03 22.56 9.45
CA ARG A 179 -5.58 23.61 10.40
C ARG A 179 -6.70 23.94 11.37
N GLY A 180 -6.30 24.47 12.53
CA GLY A 180 -7.24 25.04 13.47
C GLY A 180 -7.91 26.29 12.91
N ARG A 181 -9.16 26.53 13.32
CA ARG A 181 -9.95 27.71 12.98
C ARG A 181 -10.43 28.39 14.26
N THR A 182 -10.62 29.69 14.20
CA THR A 182 -11.23 30.44 15.31
C THR A 182 -12.64 29.92 15.58
N GLY A 183 -12.94 29.62 16.83
CA GLY A 183 -14.24 29.09 17.24
C GLY A 183 -14.12 28.13 18.43
N LYS A 184 -15.26 27.59 18.83
CA LYS A 184 -15.34 26.59 19.89
C LYS A 184 -14.58 25.31 19.47
N PRO A 185 -14.01 24.57 20.42
CA PRO A 185 -13.38 23.28 20.13
C PRO A 185 -14.36 22.32 19.45
N ILE A 186 -13.91 21.72 18.35
CA ILE A 186 -14.64 20.67 17.62
C ILE A 186 -13.82 19.39 17.75
N ILE A 187 -14.45 18.35 18.27
CA ILE A 187 -13.87 17.01 18.37
C ILE A 187 -14.50 16.16 17.28
N ASN A 188 -13.67 15.52 16.47
CA ASN A 188 -14.12 14.56 15.48
C ASN A 188 -13.51 13.19 15.81
N PHE A 189 -14.34 12.17 15.73
CA PHE A 189 -13.92 10.78 15.85
C PHE A 189 -14.37 10.03 14.59
N ASN A 190 -13.40 9.48 13.87
CA ASN A 190 -13.63 8.67 12.66
C ASN A 190 -13.18 7.24 12.92
N THR A 191 -14.01 6.30 12.54
CA THR A 191 -13.64 4.88 12.51
C THR A 191 -13.97 4.30 11.14
N LYS A 192 -13.08 3.47 10.63
CA LYS A 192 -13.25 2.75 9.38
C LYS A 192 -12.93 1.29 9.60
N LEU A 193 -13.90 0.45 9.31
CA LEU A 193 -13.77 -1.00 9.38
C LEU A 193 -13.95 -1.54 7.97
N THR A 194 -12.94 -2.24 7.45
CA THR A 194 -12.97 -2.78 6.09
C THR A 194 -12.81 -4.29 6.15
N TYR A 195 -13.78 -4.98 5.57
CA TYR A 195 -13.73 -6.42 5.34
C TYR A 195 -13.29 -6.66 3.90
N THR A 196 -12.27 -7.48 3.72
CA THR A 196 -11.77 -7.91 2.42
C THR A 196 -11.93 -9.42 2.36
N PRO A 197 -12.81 -9.96 1.50
CA PRO A 197 -13.00 -11.40 1.38
C PRO A 197 -11.73 -12.08 0.89
N ASN A 198 -11.66 -13.39 1.09
CA ASN A 198 -10.62 -14.24 0.53
C ASN A 198 -10.54 -14.12 -0.99
N LEU A 199 -9.41 -14.49 -1.56
CA LEU A 199 -9.18 -14.43 -3.01
C LEU A 199 -10.07 -15.44 -3.72
N ASP A 200 -10.81 -14.99 -4.73
CA ASP A 200 -11.54 -15.87 -5.64
C ASP A 200 -10.60 -16.37 -6.74
N THR A 201 -10.12 -17.61 -6.60
CA THR A 201 -9.24 -18.27 -7.57
C THR A 201 -9.99 -19.09 -8.61
N SER A 202 -11.33 -19.16 -8.56
CA SER A 202 -12.16 -19.95 -9.49
C SER A 202 -11.93 -19.59 -10.96
N ARG A 203 -11.54 -18.33 -11.22
CA ARG A 203 -11.25 -17.84 -12.59
C ARG A 203 -9.88 -18.26 -13.13
N LEU A 204 -9.02 -18.84 -12.31
CA LEU A 204 -7.69 -19.25 -12.76
C LEU A 204 -7.70 -20.55 -13.56
N ASN A 205 -8.82 -21.29 -13.54
CA ASN A 205 -8.97 -22.58 -14.22
C ASN A 205 -7.78 -23.53 -13.96
N LEU A 206 -7.40 -23.66 -12.69
CA LEU A 206 -6.36 -24.59 -12.27
C LEU A 206 -6.84 -26.03 -12.43
N LEU A 207 -5.91 -26.93 -12.77
CA LEU A 207 -6.20 -28.35 -12.87
C LEU A 207 -6.59 -28.92 -11.51
N ASN A 208 -7.64 -29.72 -11.47
CA ASN A 208 -7.93 -30.56 -10.32
C ASN A 208 -7.02 -31.80 -10.30
N SER A 209 -7.05 -32.58 -9.23
CA SER A 209 -6.18 -33.74 -9.06
C SER A 209 -6.35 -34.80 -10.13
N GLN A 210 -7.56 -35.06 -10.56
CA GLN A 210 -7.85 -36.01 -11.64
C GLN A 210 -7.22 -35.53 -12.96
N GLU A 211 -7.49 -34.28 -13.34
CA GLU A 211 -6.95 -33.68 -14.57
C GLU A 211 -5.42 -33.62 -14.56
N LYS A 212 -4.83 -33.27 -13.39
CA LYS A 212 -3.38 -33.23 -13.23
C LYS A 212 -2.74 -34.63 -13.40
N VAL A 213 -3.30 -35.64 -12.75
CA VAL A 213 -2.80 -37.04 -12.85
C VAL A 213 -2.98 -37.57 -14.26
N ASP A 214 -4.11 -37.31 -14.91
CA ASP A 214 -4.35 -37.73 -16.30
C ASP A 214 -3.37 -37.06 -17.27
N LEU A 215 -3.06 -35.78 -17.06
CA LEU A 215 -2.05 -35.06 -17.81
C LEU A 215 -0.65 -35.65 -17.61
N GLU A 216 -0.24 -35.96 -16.37
CA GLU A 216 1.05 -36.59 -16.07
C GLU A 216 1.18 -37.96 -16.77
N LEU A 217 0.15 -38.79 -16.69
CA LEU A 217 0.12 -40.08 -17.40
C LEU A 217 0.29 -39.88 -18.92
N GLN A 218 -0.40 -38.91 -19.50
CA GLN A 218 -0.31 -38.64 -20.94
C GLN A 218 1.06 -38.13 -21.35
N LEU A 219 1.64 -37.19 -20.60
CA LEU A 219 2.96 -36.62 -20.88
C LEU A 219 4.07 -37.68 -20.78
N LEU A 220 4.01 -38.54 -19.76
CA LEU A 220 4.95 -39.66 -19.62
C LEU A 220 4.83 -40.63 -20.80
N LYS A 221 3.60 -41.06 -21.13
CA LYS A 221 3.39 -42.01 -22.24
C LYS A 221 3.86 -41.46 -23.58
N ASN A 222 3.74 -40.17 -23.83
CA ASN A 222 4.14 -39.53 -25.07
C ASN A 222 5.63 -39.11 -25.07
N ASN A 223 6.38 -39.40 -24.02
CA ASN A 223 7.76 -38.94 -23.81
C ASN A 223 7.89 -37.41 -23.94
N GLN A 224 6.88 -36.68 -23.44
CA GLN A 224 6.81 -35.21 -23.47
C GLN A 224 7.01 -34.58 -22.10
N SER A 225 7.25 -35.40 -21.07
CA SER A 225 7.56 -34.88 -19.74
C SER A 225 8.95 -34.24 -19.73
N ILE A 226 9.01 -32.96 -19.37
CA ILE A 226 10.29 -32.23 -19.22
C ILE A 226 11.07 -32.79 -18.03
N TYR A 227 10.37 -33.27 -17.01
CA TYR A 227 10.93 -33.87 -15.80
C TYR A 227 10.32 -35.25 -15.55
N PRO A 228 10.81 -36.31 -16.24
CA PRO A 228 10.18 -37.62 -16.21
C PRO A 228 10.23 -38.32 -14.83
N ASN A 229 11.05 -37.83 -13.91
CA ASN A 229 11.16 -38.37 -12.55
C ASN A 229 10.37 -37.56 -11.51
N LYS A 230 9.62 -36.53 -11.91
CA LYS A 230 8.86 -35.66 -11.02
C LYS A 230 7.35 -35.77 -11.25
N GLY A 231 6.60 -35.51 -10.21
CA GLY A 231 5.14 -35.63 -10.16
C GLY A 231 4.68 -36.88 -9.44
N GLY A 232 3.46 -36.84 -8.95
CA GLY A 232 2.89 -37.92 -8.15
C GLY A 232 2.86 -39.25 -8.88
N VAL A 233 2.57 -39.25 -10.19
CA VAL A 233 2.55 -40.45 -11.03
C VAL A 233 3.96 -41.01 -11.18
N ALA A 234 4.96 -40.19 -11.52
CA ALA A 234 6.32 -40.62 -11.68
C ALA A 234 6.90 -41.20 -10.38
N THR A 235 6.60 -40.56 -9.26
CA THR A 235 7.00 -41.02 -7.92
C THR A 235 6.43 -42.41 -7.61
N ILE A 236 5.18 -42.67 -7.93
CA ILE A 236 4.53 -43.99 -7.75
C ILE A 236 5.18 -45.02 -8.70
N LEU A 237 5.33 -44.68 -9.99
CA LEU A 237 5.95 -45.61 -10.96
C LEU A 237 7.37 -45.99 -10.58
N ASN A 238 8.16 -45.05 -10.09
CA ASN A 238 9.52 -45.29 -9.61
C ASN A 238 9.53 -46.15 -8.32
N LYS A 239 8.64 -45.88 -7.38
CA LYS A 239 8.51 -46.66 -6.13
C LYS A 239 8.24 -48.13 -6.39
N TYR A 240 7.44 -48.44 -7.40
CA TYR A 240 7.13 -49.81 -7.78
C TYR A 240 8.04 -50.39 -8.90
N ASN A 241 9.04 -49.62 -9.38
CA ASN A 241 9.90 -49.97 -10.52
C ASN A 241 9.13 -50.29 -11.82
N LEU A 242 8.04 -49.57 -12.07
CA LEU A 242 7.11 -49.80 -13.19
C LEU A 242 7.22 -48.76 -14.32
N MET A 243 8.13 -47.80 -14.26
CA MET A 243 8.28 -46.74 -15.28
C MET A 243 8.43 -47.34 -16.69
N ASN A 244 9.35 -48.26 -16.91
CA ASN A 244 9.57 -48.90 -18.22
C ASN A 244 8.35 -49.70 -18.69
N GLN A 245 7.68 -50.39 -17.80
CA GLN A 245 6.47 -51.16 -18.12
C GLN A 245 5.31 -50.25 -18.53
N TYR A 246 5.17 -49.09 -17.85
CA TYR A 246 4.20 -48.09 -18.22
C TYR A 246 4.47 -47.46 -19.59
N LEU A 247 5.73 -47.13 -19.89
CA LEU A 247 6.13 -46.59 -21.19
C LEU A 247 5.85 -47.55 -22.36
N GLN A 248 6.00 -48.86 -22.12
CA GLN A 248 5.75 -49.90 -23.14
C GLN A 248 4.29 -50.28 -23.26
N ASN A 249 3.65 -50.57 -22.17
CA ASN A 249 2.33 -51.19 -22.13
C ASN A 249 1.21 -50.26 -21.64
N GLY A 250 1.56 -49.04 -21.21
CA GLY A 250 0.57 -48.07 -20.66
C GLY A 250 -0.02 -48.56 -19.34
N TRP A 251 -1.24 -48.17 -19.09
CA TRP A 251 -1.98 -48.48 -17.85
C TRP A 251 -2.09 -49.97 -17.54
N GLU A 252 -2.26 -50.81 -18.56
CA GLU A 252 -2.40 -52.26 -18.41
C GLU A 252 -1.12 -52.94 -17.97
N GLY A 253 0.02 -52.30 -18.16
CA GLY A 253 1.33 -52.80 -17.67
C GLY A 253 1.58 -52.55 -16.18
N LEU A 254 0.66 -51.85 -15.49
CA LEU A 254 0.82 -51.51 -14.07
C LEU A 254 0.27 -52.62 -13.16
N SER A 255 0.92 -52.82 -12.01
CA SER A 255 0.41 -53.69 -10.97
C SER A 255 -0.86 -53.07 -10.33
N PRO A 256 -1.77 -53.90 -9.77
CA PRO A 256 -2.98 -53.42 -9.11
C PRO A 256 -2.67 -52.43 -7.98
N GLU A 257 -1.57 -52.57 -7.25
CA GLU A 257 -1.14 -51.70 -6.16
C GLU A 257 -0.77 -50.34 -6.71
N ALA A 258 -0.02 -50.28 -7.82
CA ALA A 258 0.37 -49.02 -8.47
C ALA A 258 -0.86 -48.29 -9.05
N GLN A 259 -1.75 -49.03 -9.71
CA GLN A 259 -3.00 -48.48 -10.21
C GLN A 259 -3.86 -47.89 -9.08
N ASN A 260 -3.98 -48.59 -7.96
CA ASN A 260 -4.72 -48.12 -6.79
C ASN A 260 -4.08 -46.85 -6.21
N ALA A 261 -2.73 -46.82 -6.08
CA ALA A 261 -2.00 -45.63 -5.58
C ALA A 261 -2.20 -44.42 -6.49
N ILE A 262 -2.14 -44.59 -7.82
CA ILE A 262 -2.43 -43.51 -8.78
C ILE A 262 -3.90 -43.07 -8.71
N ASN A 263 -4.82 -44.00 -8.56
CA ASN A 263 -6.23 -43.65 -8.40
C ASN A 263 -6.50 -42.90 -7.09
N GLN A 264 -5.76 -43.19 -6.02
CA GLN A 264 -5.83 -42.42 -4.77
C GLN A 264 -5.43 -40.97 -5.00
N LEU A 265 -4.35 -40.69 -5.77
CA LEU A 265 -3.98 -39.30 -6.11
C LEU A 265 -5.13 -38.55 -6.80
N LYS A 266 -5.88 -39.21 -7.69
CA LYS A 266 -7.01 -38.60 -8.40
C LYS A 266 -8.15 -38.18 -7.46
N THR A 267 -8.28 -38.83 -6.31
CA THR A 267 -9.36 -38.57 -5.32
C THR A 267 -8.95 -37.55 -4.26
N MET A 268 -7.66 -37.31 -4.09
CA MET A 268 -7.16 -36.28 -3.19
C MET A 268 -7.38 -34.90 -3.85
N GLN A 269 -7.92 -33.95 -3.10
CA GLN A 269 -8.10 -32.58 -3.60
C GLN A 269 -7.78 -31.59 -2.49
N THR A 270 -6.67 -30.88 -2.67
CA THR A 270 -6.27 -29.79 -1.78
C THR A 270 -6.66 -28.46 -2.40
N ASP A 271 -7.53 -27.72 -1.74
CA ASP A 271 -7.79 -26.34 -2.09
C ASP A 271 -6.74 -25.43 -1.45
N TRP A 272 -5.71 -25.13 -2.24
CA TRP A 272 -4.60 -24.28 -1.80
C TRP A 272 -5.05 -22.86 -1.47
N ASN A 273 -6.15 -22.38 -2.06
CA ASN A 273 -6.68 -21.08 -1.76
C ASN A 273 -7.26 -21.02 -0.34
N ASP A 274 -8.02 -22.01 0.05
CA ASP A 274 -8.64 -22.07 1.37
C ASP A 274 -7.62 -22.18 2.51
N ILE A 275 -6.51 -22.89 2.27
CA ILE A 275 -5.51 -23.11 3.32
C ILE A 275 -4.41 -22.05 3.39
N LEU A 276 -4.13 -21.34 2.28
CA LEU A 276 -3.08 -20.32 2.22
C LEU A 276 -3.59 -18.90 2.45
N PHE A 277 -4.87 -18.66 2.21
CA PHE A 277 -5.44 -17.32 2.32
C PHE A 277 -6.62 -17.30 3.28
N ARG A 278 -6.94 -16.12 3.75
CA ARG A 278 -8.08 -15.88 4.64
C ARG A 278 -8.77 -14.56 4.32
N ASP A 279 -9.96 -14.40 4.86
CA ASP A 279 -10.58 -13.08 4.93
C ASP A 279 -9.71 -12.12 5.74
N ALA A 280 -9.63 -10.88 5.28
CA ALA A 280 -8.83 -9.85 5.93
C ALA A 280 -9.73 -8.76 6.52
N PHE A 281 -9.30 -8.22 7.65
CA PHE A 281 -10.00 -7.16 8.36
C PHE A 281 -9.06 -6.00 8.66
N THR A 282 -9.44 -4.81 8.22
CA THR A 282 -8.70 -3.57 8.47
C THR A 282 -9.49 -2.69 9.42
N GLN A 283 -8.80 -2.13 10.41
CA GLN A 283 -9.36 -1.23 11.42
C GLN A 283 -8.57 0.07 11.40
N GLU A 284 -9.30 1.18 11.31
CA GLU A 284 -8.73 2.52 11.40
C GLU A 284 -9.54 3.34 12.40
N TYR A 285 -8.84 4.03 13.27
CA TYR A 285 -9.41 4.93 14.27
C TYR A 285 -8.65 6.25 14.21
N ASN A 286 -9.38 7.35 14.15
CA ASN A 286 -8.80 8.68 14.18
C ASN A 286 -9.64 9.58 15.09
N ILE A 287 -8.97 10.27 16.00
CA ILE A 287 -9.57 11.30 16.83
C ILE A 287 -8.84 12.60 16.57
N SER A 288 -9.59 13.68 16.34
CA SER A 288 -9.01 15.01 16.18
C SER A 288 -9.77 16.05 16.96
N ILE A 289 -9.04 17.06 17.42
CA ILE A 289 -9.58 18.25 18.06
C ILE A 289 -9.03 19.49 17.38
N SER A 290 -9.92 20.40 17.00
CA SER A 290 -9.54 21.68 16.40
C SER A 290 -10.35 22.82 17.01
N GLY A 291 -9.74 24.00 17.08
CA GLY A 291 -10.40 25.16 17.64
C GLY A 291 -9.46 26.35 17.72
N GLY A 292 -9.90 27.39 18.42
CA GLY A 292 -9.03 28.52 18.70
C GLY A 292 -9.76 29.81 19.00
N THR A 293 -8.97 30.80 19.28
CA THR A 293 -9.35 32.20 19.47
C THR A 293 -8.81 33.04 18.31
N GLU A 294 -9.04 34.33 18.32
CA GLU A 294 -8.41 35.27 17.34
C GLU A 294 -6.88 35.25 17.41
N LYS A 295 -6.30 34.90 18.57
CA LYS A 295 -4.85 34.87 18.77
C LYS A 295 -4.25 33.50 18.57
N THR A 296 -4.94 32.43 18.88
CA THR A 296 -4.40 31.07 18.86
C THR A 296 -5.33 30.13 18.15
N THR A 297 -4.83 29.38 17.18
CA THR A 297 -5.58 28.27 16.57
C THR A 297 -4.80 26.99 16.66
N TYR A 298 -5.50 25.89 16.86
CA TYR A 298 -4.85 24.56 17.00
C TYR A 298 -5.66 23.47 16.28
N TYR A 299 -4.92 22.49 15.79
CA TYR A 299 -5.40 21.21 15.29
C TYR A 299 -4.53 20.09 15.83
N ASN A 300 -5.10 19.11 16.51
CA ASN A 300 -4.39 17.95 17.01
C ASN A 300 -5.15 16.71 16.60
N SER A 301 -4.43 15.68 16.16
CA SER A 301 -5.00 14.41 15.71
C SER A 301 -4.12 13.25 16.15
N LEU A 302 -4.79 12.15 16.54
CA LEU A 302 -4.18 10.85 16.82
C LEU A 302 -4.87 9.82 15.95
N GLY A 303 -4.08 8.99 15.31
CA GLY A 303 -4.57 7.91 14.46
C GLY A 303 -3.91 6.57 14.78
N TYR A 304 -4.69 5.51 14.68
CA TYR A 304 -4.26 4.14 14.73
C TYR A 304 -4.87 3.37 13.56
N SER A 305 -4.06 2.58 12.87
CA SER A 305 -4.51 1.70 11.80
C SER A 305 -3.86 0.34 11.94
N LYS A 306 -4.66 -0.72 11.81
CA LYS A 306 -4.19 -2.10 11.70
C LYS A 306 -4.82 -2.72 10.46
N GLU A 307 -3.99 -3.05 9.51
CA GLU A 307 -4.36 -3.69 8.24
C GLU A 307 -3.82 -5.12 8.24
N ASN A 308 -4.70 -6.11 8.15
CA ASN A 308 -4.32 -7.50 7.95
C ASN A 308 -4.43 -7.84 6.47
N GLY A 309 -3.49 -8.64 5.97
CA GLY A 309 -3.53 -9.18 4.61
C GLY A 309 -4.35 -10.46 4.52
N ASN A 310 -4.76 -10.80 3.29
CA ASN A 310 -5.35 -12.11 3.00
C ASN A 310 -4.35 -13.25 3.24
N VAL A 311 -3.06 -13.00 3.14
CA VAL A 311 -2.01 -13.93 3.54
C VAL A 311 -1.85 -13.87 5.06
N PRO A 312 -2.06 -14.97 5.81
CA PRO A 312 -1.82 -15.01 7.25
C PRO A 312 -0.38 -14.61 7.59
N GLY A 313 -0.16 -13.86 8.67
CA GLY A 313 1.16 -13.33 9.05
C GLY A 313 1.56 -12.03 8.35
N VAL A 314 0.90 -11.64 7.26
CA VAL A 314 1.16 -10.36 6.60
C VAL A 314 0.24 -9.29 7.19
N SER A 315 0.83 -8.22 7.71
CA SER A 315 0.06 -7.12 8.33
C SER A 315 0.84 -5.81 8.37
N MET A 316 0.11 -4.72 8.54
CA MET A 316 0.67 -3.40 8.80
C MET A 316 -0.04 -2.77 10.00
N THR A 317 0.73 -2.20 10.92
CA THR A 317 0.22 -1.37 12.02
C THR A 317 0.84 0.01 11.94
N ARG A 318 0.03 1.05 12.05
CA ARG A 318 0.47 2.44 11.99
C ARG A 318 -0.11 3.26 13.14
N PHE A 319 0.74 4.03 13.78
CA PHE A 319 0.38 5.12 14.68
C PHE A 319 0.80 6.44 14.06
N ASN A 320 -0.04 7.45 14.14
CA ASN A 320 0.29 8.79 13.68
C ASN A 320 -0.21 9.86 14.67
N LEU A 321 0.57 10.92 14.78
CA LEU A 321 0.29 12.12 15.53
C LEU A 321 0.46 13.32 14.61
N THR A 322 -0.53 14.19 14.57
CA THR A 322 -0.44 15.51 13.95
C THR A 322 -0.78 16.56 15.00
N SER A 323 0.10 17.55 15.21
CA SER A 323 -0.13 18.67 16.12
C SER A 323 0.27 19.96 15.43
N LYS A 324 -0.67 20.88 15.30
CA LYS A 324 -0.45 22.19 14.67
C LYS A 324 -0.99 23.27 15.57
N THR A 325 -0.15 24.25 15.85
CA THR A 325 -0.57 25.42 16.62
C THR A 325 -0.04 26.67 15.95
N SER A 326 -0.87 27.68 15.81
CA SER A 326 -0.41 29.01 15.39
C SER A 326 -0.84 30.06 16.41
N TYR A 327 0.05 31.01 16.62
CA TYR A 327 -0.13 32.07 17.61
C TYR A 327 0.16 33.45 17.01
N GLN A 328 -0.81 34.35 17.09
CA GLN A 328 -0.68 35.76 16.71
C GLN A 328 -0.14 36.54 17.92
N ILE A 329 1.18 36.79 17.94
CA ILE A 329 1.85 37.47 19.06
C ILE A 329 1.34 38.90 19.16
N ASN A 330 1.34 39.60 18.02
CA ASN A 330 0.84 40.94 17.89
C ASN A 330 0.34 41.19 16.45
N LYS A 331 -0.03 42.40 16.08
CA LYS A 331 -0.57 42.71 14.73
C LYS A 331 0.46 42.45 13.60
N ILE A 332 1.72 42.38 13.91
CA ILE A 332 2.81 42.24 12.92
C ILE A 332 3.29 40.80 12.87
N LEU A 333 3.46 40.12 14.04
CA LEU A 333 4.14 38.83 14.15
C LEU A 333 3.15 37.69 14.45
N LYS A 334 3.14 36.70 13.58
CA LYS A 334 2.50 35.39 13.75
C LYS A 334 3.56 34.30 13.69
N ILE A 335 3.46 33.35 14.60
CA ILE A 335 4.32 32.14 14.62
C ILE A 335 3.42 30.90 14.49
N GLY A 336 3.98 29.84 13.94
CA GLY A 336 3.34 28.53 13.82
C GLY A 336 4.31 27.41 14.10
N VAL A 337 3.80 26.34 14.68
CA VAL A 337 4.53 25.08 14.86
C VAL A 337 3.64 23.96 14.37
N SER A 338 4.16 23.12 13.50
CA SER A 338 3.51 21.90 13.05
C SER A 338 4.41 20.71 13.34
N ILE A 339 3.86 19.66 13.94
CA ILE A 339 4.57 18.43 14.27
C ILE A 339 3.78 17.27 13.64
N PHE A 340 4.49 16.42 12.93
CA PHE A 340 3.98 15.18 12.35
C PHE A 340 4.90 14.05 12.80
N ALA A 341 4.36 13.09 13.52
CA ALA A 341 5.08 11.91 13.95
C ALA A 341 4.31 10.66 13.56
N ASN A 342 4.99 9.66 13.05
CA ASN A 342 4.39 8.38 12.76
C ASN A 342 5.36 7.24 13.07
N ARG A 343 4.78 6.09 13.40
CA ARG A 343 5.49 4.83 13.48
C ARG A 343 4.66 3.77 12.77
N ARG A 344 5.28 3.08 11.83
CA ARG A 344 4.69 1.99 11.08
C ARG A 344 5.52 0.74 11.25
N LYS A 345 4.82 -0.37 11.50
CA LYS A 345 5.38 -1.71 11.57
C LYS A 345 4.72 -2.54 10.48
N ASN A 346 5.51 -3.06 9.58
CA ASN A 346 5.09 -4.02 8.56
C ASN A 346 5.64 -5.40 8.93
N GLN A 347 4.78 -6.40 8.82
CA GLN A 347 5.10 -7.81 8.99
C GLN A 347 4.89 -8.51 7.65
N ASN A 348 5.90 -9.22 7.16
CA ASN A 348 5.84 -9.95 5.90
C ASN A 348 6.48 -11.34 6.07
N PHE A 349 6.30 -12.21 5.07
CA PHE A 349 7.04 -13.44 4.95
C PHE A 349 8.41 -13.18 4.29
N VAL A 350 9.36 -14.08 4.50
CA VAL A 350 10.65 -14.07 3.81
C VAL A 350 10.50 -14.78 2.47
N SER A 351 10.94 -14.14 1.39
CA SER A 351 10.96 -14.75 0.07
C SER A 351 12.20 -15.63 -0.10
N ASP A 352 12.00 -16.86 -0.60
CA ASP A 352 13.11 -17.72 -1.03
C ASP A 352 13.59 -17.35 -2.44
N LYS A 353 14.76 -17.86 -2.81
CA LYS A 353 15.38 -17.64 -4.12
C LYS A 353 14.47 -17.99 -5.32
N TYR A 354 13.60 -18.96 -5.16
CA TYR A 354 12.73 -19.48 -6.24
C TYR A 354 11.32 -18.91 -6.16
N GLY A 355 10.97 -18.19 -5.09
CA GLY A 355 9.66 -17.60 -4.86
C GLY A 355 8.59 -18.57 -4.36
N TYR A 356 8.94 -19.78 -3.96
CA TYR A 356 7.98 -20.80 -3.48
C TYR A 356 7.40 -20.46 -2.12
N SER A 357 8.10 -19.70 -1.29
CA SER A 357 7.55 -19.16 -0.04
C SER A 357 6.48 -18.09 -0.25
N ASN A 358 6.31 -17.58 -1.48
CA ASN A 358 5.23 -16.68 -1.85
C ASN A 358 3.93 -17.47 -2.01
N PRO A 359 2.92 -17.29 -1.12
CA PRO A 359 1.69 -18.08 -1.16
C PRO A 359 0.90 -17.93 -2.45
N VAL A 360 0.94 -16.76 -3.10
CA VAL A 360 0.25 -16.51 -4.37
C VAL A 360 0.89 -17.29 -5.50
N PHE A 361 2.21 -17.42 -5.51
CA PHE A 361 2.92 -18.25 -6.48
C PHE A 361 2.71 -19.73 -6.17
N TYR A 362 2.88 -20.13 -4.91
CA TYR A 362 2.76 -21.51 -4.47
C TYR A 362 1.34 -22.07 -4.74
N SER A 363 0.28 -21.31 -4.45
CA SER A 363 -1.11 -21.75 -4.69
C SER A 363 -1.40 -22.12 -6.15
N ARG A 364 -0.60 -21.60 -7.10
CA ARG A 364 -0.76 -21.87 -8.54
C ARG A 364 0.13 -23.00 -9.05
N THR A 365 1.19 -23.34 -8.33
CA THR A 365 2.21 -24.31 -8.75
C THR A 365 2.17 -25.59 -7.95
N ALA A 366 1.67 -25.56 -6.73
CA ALA A 366 1.55 -26.73 -5.86
C ALA A 366 0.59 -27.78 -6.46
N ASN A 367 0.93 -29.06 -6.25
CA ASN A 367 0.13 -30.16 -6.73
C ASN A 367 -1.20 -30.25 -5.97
N PRO A 368 -2.35 -30.36 -6.66
CA PRO A 368 -3.65 -30.44 -6.01
C PRO A 368 -3.88 -31.75 -5.23
N TYR A 369 -3.11 -32.80 -5.51
CA TYR A 369 -3.13 -34.06 -4.77
C TYR A 369 -2.15 -34.12 -3.60
N PHE A 370 -1.43 -33.04 -3.31
CA PHE A 370 -0.51 -32.93 -2.17
C PHE A 370 -1.21 -32.21 -1.01
N TYR A 371 -1.06 -32.75 0.21
CA TYR A 371 -1.53 -32.12 1.44
C TYR A 371 -0.34 -31.85 2.37
N PRO A 372 -0.24 -30.64 2.95
CA PRO A 372 0.96 -30.24 3.68
C PRO A 372 1.15 -30.87 5.06
N TYR A 373 0.17 -31.66 5.55
CA TYR A 373 0.19 -32.33 6.83
C TYR A 373 -0.24 -33.80 6.68
N ASP A 374 0.32 -34.67 7.52
CA ASP A 374 -0.16 -36.05 7.68
C ASP A 374 -1.36 -36.12 8.64
N ALA A 375 -1.84 -37.35 8.92
CA ALA A 375 -2.96 -37.59 9.81
C ALA A 375 -2.64 -37.23 11.28
N GLU A 376 -1.39 -37.28 11.66
CA GLU A 376 -0.86 -36.89 12.97
C GLU A 376 -0.49 -35.41 13.06
N HIS A 377 -0.77 -34.63 12.01
CA HIS A 377 -0.48 -33.20 11.90
C HIS A 377 1.02 -32.86 11.80
N ASN A 378 1.88 -33.78 11.36
CA ASN A 378 3.26 -33.49 11.05
C ASN A 378 3.37 -32.92 9.62
N TYR A 379 4.42 -32.15 9.37
CA TYR A 379 4.67 -31.61 8.04
C TYR A 379 4.93 -32.73 7.01
N GLN A 380 4.22 -32.65 5.89
CA GLN A 380 4.56 -33.38 4.68
C GLN A 380 5.32 -32.48 3.72
N TYR A 381 6.27 -33.04 2.99
CA TYR A 381 7.14 -32.26 2.11
C TYR A 381 6.86 -32.56 0.64
N ASP A 382 6.76 -31.49 -0.15
CA ASP A 382 6.69 -31.56 -1.60
C ASP A 382 8.11 -31.58 -2.17
N TYR A 383 8.47 -32.69 -2.81
CA TYR A 383 9.76 -32.91 -3.45
C TYR A 383 9.73 -32.55 -4.94
N ASP A 384 8.57 -32.27 -5.50
CA ASP A 384 8.36 -32.05 -6.92
C ASP A 384 8.39 -30.57 -7.32
N ILE A 385 8.42 -29.67 -6.32
CA ILE A 385 8.29 -28.23 -6.56
C ILE A 385 9.51 -27.61 -7.26
N LEU A 386 10.70 -28.21 -7.12
CA LEU A 386 11.93 -27.63 -7.67
C LEU A 386 12.06 -27.88 -9.17
N PRO A 387 12.43 -26.86 -9.98
CA PRO A 387 12.75 -27.06 -11.37
C PRO A 387 14.08 -27.80 -11.52
N GLY A 388 14.14 -28.71 -12.49
CA GLY A 388 15.37 -29.41 -12.88
C GLY A 388 15.60 -30.78 -12.24
N ASP A 389 16.47 -31.53 -12.85
CA ASP A 389 16.95 -32.84 -12.39
C ASP A 389 18.22 -32.70 -11.52
N GLU A 390 18.28 -31.68 -10.67
CA GLU A 390 19.38 -31.55 -9.74
C GLU A 390 19.28 -32.70 -8.71
N PRO A 391 20.10 -33.73 -8.83
CA PRO A 391 20.00 -34.95 -8.00
C PRO A 391 20.30 -34.70 -6.52
N ASP A 392 20.95 -33.57 -6.21
CA ASP A 392 21.35 -33.18 -4.87
C ASP A 392 20.26 -32.46 -4.06
N LEU A 393 19.19 -32.01 -4.72
CA LEU A 393 18.07 -31.39 -4.07
C LEU A 393 16.98 -32.42 -3.70
N LYS A 394 17.33 -33.44 -2.92
CA LYS A 394 16.37 -34.37 -2.30
C LYS A 394 15.56 -33.72 -1.17
N ARG A 395 15.35 -32.42 -1.25
CA ARG A 395 14.81 -31.63 -0.14
C ARG A 395 13.37 -31.30 -0.42
N GLY A 396 12.52 -31.72 0.48
CA GLY A 396 11.14 -31.39 0.43
C GLY A 396 10.88 -29.97 0.91
N PHE A 397 9.92 -29.32 0.31
CA PHE A 397 9.41 -28.00 0.69
C PHE A 397 8.06 -28.13 1.38
N ASN A 398 7.86 -27.38 2.47
CA ASN A 398 6.58 -27.20 3.09
C ASN A 398 6.38 -25.72 3.40
N ILE A 399 5.39 -25.11 2.79
CA ILE A 399 5.17 -23.66 2.89
C ILE A 399 4.78 -23.22 4.31
N PHE A 400 4.15 -24.07 5.11
CA PHE A 400 3.76 -23.74 6.48
C PHE A 400 4.96 -23.76 7.40
N GLU A 401 5.80 -24.81 7.31
CA GLU A 401 7.06 -24.86 8.05
C GLU A 401 7.97 -23.69 7.70
N GLU A 402 8.10 -23.36 6.41
CA GLU A 402 8.88 -22.21 5.95
C GLU A 402 8.40 -20.91 6.59
N ARG A 403 7.10 -20.69 6.60
CA ARG A 403 6.51 -19.46 7.15
C ARG A 403 6.55 -19.39 8.67
N GLU A 404 6.45 -20.51 9.36
CA GLU A 404 6.54 -20.56 10.84
C GLU A 404 7.99 -20.37 11.34
N ASN A 405 8.97 -20.69 10.50
CA ASN A 405 10.39 -20.55 10.82
C ASN A 405 11.04 -19.29 10.21
N THR A 406 10.23 -18.38 9.63
CA THR A 406 10.73 -17.12 9.09
C THR A 406 9.96 -15.94 9.67
N ASP A 407 10.65 -14.82 9.85
CA ASP A 407 10.07 -13.55 10.23
C ASP A 407 10.73 -12.40 9.46
N ASN A 408 9.94 -11.43 9.00
CA ASN A 408 10.44 -10.26 8.30
C ASN A 408 9.63 -9.05 8.78
N GLU A 409 10.23 -8.30 9.68
CA GLU A 409 9.66 -7.12 10.29
C GLU A 409 10.37 -5.87 9.80
N THR A 410 9.60 -4.88 9.35
CA THR A 410 10.12 -3.56 9.01
C THR A 410 9.44 -2.50 9.85
N ILE A 411 10.21 -1.74 10.62
CA ILE A 411 9.72 -0.61 11.42
C ILE A 411 10.23 0.69 10.80
N ILE A 412 9.31 1.61 10.52
CA ILE A 412 9.63 2.94 10.03
C ILE A 412 9.06 3.96 11.00
N SER A 413 9.90 4.84 11.46
CA SER A 413 9.55 5.96 12.34
C SER A 413 9.93 7.26 11.64
N SER A 414 9.01 8.21 11.59
CA SER A 414 9.24 9.53 10.99
C SER A 414 8.80 10.63 11.94
N PHE A 415 9.59 11.68 11.99
CA PHE A 415 9.28 12.89 12.72
C PHE A 415 9.59 14.10 11.85
N ASN A 416 8.57 14.91 11.58
CA ASN A 416 8.68 16.16 10.83
C ASN A 416 8.18 17.30 11.69
N SER A 417 8.96 18.36 11.80
CA SER A 417 8.59 19.58 12.50
C SER A 417 8.79 20.79 11.60
N ILE A 418 7.80 21.65 11.52
CA ILE A 418 7.81 22.86 10.71
C ILE A 418 7.54 24.05 11.60
N PHE A 419 8.43 25.02 11.55
CA PHE A 419 8.33 26.31 12.26
C PHE A 419 8.06 27.40 11.24
N ASP A 420 6.92 28.04 11.36
CA ASP A 420 6.47 29.13 10.51
C ASP A 420 6.57 30.46 11.23
N THR A 421 7.10 31.47 10.55
CA THR A 421 7.08 32.86 11.04
C THR A 421 6.57 33.77 9.93
N GLU A 422 5.57 34.58 10.25
CA GLU A 422 5.01 35.57 9.35
C GLU A 422 5.10 36.94 10.00
N LEU A 423 5.78 37.87 9.33
CA LEU A 423 5.85 39.27 9.67
C LEU A 423 5.03 40.08 8.66
N ARG A 424 3.94 40.68 9.10
CA ARG A 424 3.09 41.54 8.28
C ARG A 424 3.29 42.98 8.69
N PHE A 425 4.07 43.71 7.91
CA PHE A 425 4.38 45.14 8.18
C PHE A 425 3.19 46.05 7.83
N ASN A 426 2.50 45.71 6.72
CA ASN A 426 1.30 46.37 6.26
C ASN A 426 0.56 45.45 5.25
N ASP A 427 -0.48 45.93 4.60
CA ASP A 427 -1.28 45.14 3.65
C ASP A 427 -0.51 44.78 2.36
N GLN A 428 0.58 45.46 2.07
CA GLN A 428 1.39 45.27 0.86
C GLN A 428 2.68 44.46 1.14
N TRP A 429 3.22 44.53 2.35
CA TRP A 429 4.51 43.93 2.71
C TRP A 429 4.33 42.84 3.77
N LYS A 430 4.69 41.64 3.37
CA LYS A 430 4.69 40.47 4.22
C LYS A 430 5.99 39.70 4.01
N LEU A 431 6.66 39.33 5.09
CA LEU A 431 7.78 38.42 5.10
C LEU A 431 7.37 37.10 5.76
N SER A 432 7.58 36.01 5.08
CA SER A 432 7.32 34.66 5.63
C SER A 432 8.62 33.88 5.63
N SER A 433 8.88 33.19 6.73
CA SER A 433 10.00 32.27 6.87
C SER A 433 9.49 30.93 7.39
N GLN A 434 10.03 29.84 6.85
CA GLN A 434 9.72 28.50 7.26
C GLN A 434 11.02 27.72 7.48
N VAL A 435 11.11 27.01 8.61
CA VAL A 435 12.21 26.10 8.93
C VAL A 435 11.61 24.73 9.19
N GLY A 436 12.09 23.72 8.47
CA GLY A 436 11.66 22.35 8.63
C GLY A 436 12.78 21.46 9.12
N ILE A 437 12.44 20.51 9.98
CA ILE A 437 13.31 19.44 10.46
C ILE A 437 12.62 18.13 10.12
N GLN A 438 13.33 17.25 9.41
CA GLN A 438 12.88 15.91 9.10
C GLN A 438 13.87 14.91 9.71
N TRP A 439 13.31 13.89 10.37
CA TRP A 439 14.06 12.75 10.85
C TRP A 439 13.28 11.48 10.53
N ASP A 440 13.94 10.58 9.81
CA ASP A 440 13.36 9.28 9.42
C ASP A 440 14.32 8.18 9.83
N GLN A 441 13.77 7.10 10.37
CA GLN A 441 14.49 5.89 10.70
C GLN A 441 13.73 4.68 10.15
N SER A 442 14.43 3.84 9.40
CA SER A 442 13.96 2.54 8.96
C SER A 442 14.84 1.45 9.58
N SER A 443 14.21 0.44 10.14
CA SER A 443 14.86 -0.76 10.66
C SER A 443 14.14 -1.98 10.09
N GLN A 444 14.91 -2.89 9.51
CA GLN A 444 14.41 -4.18 9.07
C GLN A 444 15.13 -5.26 9.85
N GLU A 445 14.35 -6.20 10.36
CA GLU A 445 14.83 -7.42 10.97
C GLU A 445 14.25 -8.61 10.21
N GLN A 446 15.14 -9.46 9.71
CA GLN A 446 14.78 -10.67 9.00
C GLN A 446 15.38 -11.87 9.73
N TYR A 447 14.52 -12.80 10.12
CA TYR A 447 14.90 -14.03 10.75
C TYR A 447 14.59 -15.21 9.82
N VAL A 448 15.56 -16.11 9.67
CA VAL A 448 15.44 -17.34 8.90
C VAL A 448 15.93 -18.49 9.78
N GLY A 449 14.99 -19.31 10.25
CA GLY A 449 15.27 -20.42 11.16
C GLY A 449 15.96 -21.58 10.46
N GLU A 450 16.61 -22.42 11.24
CA GLU A 450 17.39 -23.59 10.76
C GLU A 450 16.53 -24.65 10.04
N ASN A 451 15.23 -24.70 10.32
CA ASN A 451 14.30 -25.65 9.71
C ASN A 451 13.74 -25.16 8.36
N THR A 452 14.14 -23.97 7.89
CA THR A 452 13.69 -23.48 6.60
C THR A 452 14.35 -24.26 5.46
N PHE A 453 13.67 -24.29 4.32
CA PHE A 453 14.16 -24.93 3.11
C PHE A 453 15.57 -24.42 2.71
N ASN A 454 15.77 -23.11 2.73
CA ASN A 454 17.07 -22.52 2.38
C ASN A 454 18.18 -22.86 3.36
N MET A 455 17.91 -22.88 4.67
CA MET A 455 18.92 -23.16 5.69
C MET A 455 19.27 -24.64 5.81
N ARG A 456 18.30 -25.53 5.58
CA ARG A 456 18.59 -26.97 5.45
C ARG A 456 19.57 -27.25 4.32
N ASN A 457 19.54 -26.41 3.27
CA ASN A 457 20.45 -26.49 2.15
C ASN A 457 21.90 -26.19 2.49
N ILE A 458 22.14 -25.27 3.42
CA ILE A 458 23.52 -24.85 3.80
C ILE A 458 24.17 -25.83 4.76
N ARG A 459 23.39 -26.60 5.50
CA ARG A 459 23.91 -27.52 6.54
C ARG A 459 24.40 -28.88 6.04
N GLU A 460 24.02 -29.26 4.83
CA GLU A 460 24.44 -30.55 4.24
C GLU A 460 25.71 -30.44 3.38
N ASP A 461 26.27 -29.25 3.19
CA ASP A 461 27.58 -28.96 2.64
C ASP A 461 28.63 -28.81 3.77
#